data_42d7ce3a153cff5e09b8e4a3c3d5a75e
#
_entry.id   42d7ce3a153cff5e09b8e4a3c3d5a75e
#
_cell.length_a   1.000
_cell.length_b   1.000
_cell.length_c   1.000
_cell.angle_alpha   90.00
_cell.angle_beta   90.00
_cell.angle_gamma   90.00
#
_symmetry.space_group_name_H-M   'P 1'
#
loop_
_entity.id
_entity.type
_entity.pdbx_description
1 polymer ?
#
loop_
_entity_poly.entity_id
_entity_poly.type
_entity_poly.pdbx_seq_one_letter_code
_entity_poly.pdbx_strand_id
1 'polypeptide(L)'
;MVEERRRFSITNLFRRTTPKPGDRKVYNPGIQEKDLSYMITPPVIYHVANQSIVLRTCITQLKNEIFRRGYHWEEKFTRKCRSCGKEHQRPTDECVECGSTDLMKPDPKQLKYIEKFLDGSVNKAQQLFIEVLKEMEDDLNIMDDAYLVMVKEYFLDNNGVIRMHRIKEIFRGDPVTMHIYADEMGERGNKGFTCIKHRDFITEDPGARCETCGGGVSLYPVHYVNRVNGLEQYYLRNEVLHFSKYSPGRLY
;
A
#
# COMPACT_ATOMS: atom_id res chain seq x y z
N MET A 1 -22.75 22.82 -49.73
CA MET A 1 -22.49 21.68 -48.83
C MET A 1 -21.42 22.13 -47.85
N VAL A 2 -21.82 22.46 -46.66
CA VAL A 2 -20.89 22.90 -45.60
C VAL A 2 -20.57 21.68 -44.76
N GLU A 3 -19.32 21.27 -44.77
CA GLU A 3 -18.81 20.10 -44.04
C GLU A 3 -18.68 20.48 -42.56
N GLU A 4 -19.55 19.96 -41.74
CA GLU A 4 -19.57 20.12 -40.29
C GLU A 4 -18.40 19.34 -39.68
N ARG A 5 -17.29 20.01 -39.39
CA ARG A 5 -16.14 19.47 -38.64
C ARG A 5 -16.59 19.18 -37.23
N ARG A 6 -16.87 17.90 -36.90
CA ARG A 6 -17.09 17.43 -35.51
C ARG A 6 -15.82 17.71 -34.70
N ARG A 7 -15.86 18.69 -33.82
CA ARG A 7 -14.82 18.94 -32.83
C ARG A 7 -14.86 17.79 -31.80
N PHE A 8 -13.84 16.96 -31.84
CA PHE A 8 -13.59 15.96 -30.83
C PHE A 8 -13.16 16.70 -29.55
N SER A 9 -14.00 16.71 -28.52
CA SER A 9 -13.67 17.29 -27.23
C SER A 9 -13.19 16.19 -26.29
N ILE A 10 -11.90 16.25 -25.92
CA ILE A 10 -11.25 15.33 -24.96
C ILE A 10 -11.97 15.35 -23.58
N THR A 11 -12.66 16.44 -23.25
CA THR A 11 -13.43 16.56 -21.99
C THR A 11 -14.58 15.57 -21.86
N ASN A 12 -15.07 14.97 -22.96
CA ASN A 12 -16.13 13.96 -22.90
C ASN A 12 -15.62 12.55 -22.59
N LEU A 13 -14.32 12.29 -22.73
CA LEU A 13 -13.71 10.99 -22.36
C LEU A 13 -13.62 10.78 -20.84
N PHE A 14 -13.64 11.88 -20.07
CA PHE A 14 -13.50 11.84 -18.61
C PHE A 14 -14.79 12.22 -17.86
N ARG A 15 -15.91 12.36 -18.55
CA ARG A 15 -17.19 12.60 -17.88
C ARG A 15 -17.64 11.30 -17.21
N ARG A 16 -17.35 11.16 -15.91
CA ARG A 16 -18.00 10.17 -15.06
C ARG A 16 -19.50 10.39 -15.14
N THR A 17 -20.22 9.47 -15.75
CA THR A 17 -21.68 9.40 -15.56
C THR A 17 -21.86 8.93 -14.12
N THR A 18 -22.27 9.85 -13.24
CA THR A 18 -22.76 9.47 -11.90
C THR A 18 -23.89 8.46 -12.11
N PRO A 19 -23.83 7.26 -11.51
CA PRO A 19 -24.91 6.29 -11.60
C PRO A 19 -26.19 6.95 -11.08
N LYS A 20 -27.28 6.85 -11.82
CA LYS A 20 -28.57 7.34 -11.36
C LYS A 20 -28.98 6.60 -10.09
N PRO A 21 -29.64 7.26 -9.10
CA PRO A 21 -30.20 6.58 -7.93
C PRO A 21 -31.23 5.55 -8.42
N GLY A 22 -30.91 4.29 -8.39
CA GLY A 22 -31.69 3.18 -8.96
C GLY A 22 -30.82 2.15 -9.67
N ASP A 23 -29.67 2.54 -10.24
CA ASP A 23 -28.70 1.62 -10.85
C ASP A 23 -27.74 1.00 -9.79
N ARG A 24 -28.26 0.70 -8.61
CA ARG A 24 -27.53 -0.18 -7.68
C ARG A 24 -27.50 -1.56 -8.32
N LYS A 25 -26.47 -1.85 -9.07
CA LYS A 25 -26.18 -3.22 -9.46
C LYS A 25 -26.12 -4.03 -8.17
N VAL A 26 -27.05 -4.95 -8.03
CA VAL A 26 -27.03 -5.94 -6.96
C VAL A 26 -25.62 -6.58 -7.02
N TYR A 27 -24.89 -6.51 -5.93
CA TYR A 27 -23.58 -7.11 -5.84
C TYR A 27 -23.70 -8.59 -6.17
N ASN A 28 -23.03 -9.01 -7.23
CA ASN A 28 -22.97 -10.40 -7.61
C ASN A 28 -21.63 -10.95 -7.10
N PRO A 29 -21.60 -11.83 -6.10
CA PRO A 29 -20.36 -12.34 -5.51
C PRO A 29 -19.46 -13.08 -6.51
N GLY A 30 -19.98 -13.43 -7.70
CA GLY A 30 -19.18 -13.97 -8.81
C GLY A 30 -18.48 -12.92 -9.68
N ILE A 31 -18.77 -11.62 -9.48
CA ILE A 31 -18.10 -10.55 -10.21
C ILE A 31 -16.82 -10.20 -9.45
N GLN A 32 -15.67 -10.47 -10.04
CA GLN A 32 -14.38 -10.10 -9.46
C GLN A 32 -14.35 -8.59 -9.22
N GLU A 33 -13.76 -8.17 -8.11
CA GLU A 33 -13.59 -6.75 -7.68
C GLU A 33 -12.97 -5.87 -8.80
N LYS A 34 -12.22 -6.48 -9.72
CA LYS A 34 -11.69 -5.85 -10.93
C LYS A 34 -12.75 -5.18 -11.80
N ASP A 35 -13.95 -5.77 -11.87
CA ASP A 35 -15.01 -5.28 -12.77
C ASP A 35 -15.77 -4.09 -12.19
N LEU A 36 -15.63 -3.84 -10.89
CA LEU A 36 -16.32 -2.76 -10.19
C LEU A 36 -15.51 -1.48 -10.07
N SER A 37 -14.18 -1.58 -10.13
CA SER A 37 -13.27 -0.46 -9.82
C SER A 37 -12.87 0.34 -11.06
N TYR A 38 -12.78 -0.29 -12.22
CA TYR A 38 -12.28 0.36 -13.44
C TYR A 38 -13.20 0.13 -14.62
N MET A 39 -13.60 1.21 -15.29
CA MET A 39 -14.30 1.12 -16.57
C MET A 39 -13.40 0.55 -17.69
N ILE A 40 -12.10 0.72 -17.54
CA ILE A 40 -11.07 0.18 -18.43
C ILE A 40 -10.16 -0.69 -17.58
N THR A 41 -9.85 -1.90 -18.06
CA THR A 41 -9.01 -2.82 -17.30
C THR A 41 -7.58 -2.29 -17.12
N PRO A 42 -6.96 -2.48 -15.96
CA PRO A 42 -5.60 -2.01 -15.67
C PRO A 42 -4.55 -2.32 -16.74
N PRO A 43 -4.48 -3.54 -17.32
CA PRO A 43 -3.53 -3.84 -18.40
C PRO A 43 -3.68 -2.96 -19.63
N VAL A 44 -4.93 -2.58 -19.98
CA VAL A 44 -5.19 -1.68 -21.12
C VAL A 44 -4.69 -0.28 -20.82
N ILE A 45 -4.89 0.21 -19.59
CA ILE A 45 -4.39 1.53 -19.16
C ILE A 45 -2.86 1.59 -19.28
N TYR A 46 -2.17 0.57 -18.75
CA TYR A 46 -0.70 0.46 -18.89
C TYR A 46 -0.25 0.39 -20.34
N HIS A 47 -0.95 -0.39 -21.16
CA HIS A 47 -0.63 -0.50 -22.58
C HIS A 47 -0.74 0.86 -23.27
N VAL A 48 -1.83 1.59 -23.10
CA VAL A 48 -2.05 2.92 -23.68
C VAL A 48 -1.01 3.92 -23.19
N ALA A 49 -0.73 3.95 -21.89
CA ALA A 49 0.28 4.85 -21.32
C ALA A 49 1.68 4.57 -21.89
N ASN A 50 2.03 3.30 -22.10
CA ASN A 50 3.33 2.91 -22.66
C ASN A 50 3.44 3.13 -24.17
N GLN A 51 2.36 3.05 -24.92
CA GLN A 51 2.36 3.29 -26.37
C GLN A 51 2.33 4.78 -26.72
N SER A 52 1.78 5.62 -25.85
CA SER A 52 1.71 7.06 -26.09
C SER A 52 3.04 7.75 -25.75
N ILE A 53 3.77 8.20 -26.75
CA ILE A 53 5.03 8.94 -26.58
C ILE A 53 4.80 10.19 -25.71
N VAL A 54 3.70 10.90 -25.91
CA VAL A 54 3.37 12.11 -25.15
C VAL A 54 3.17 11.79 -23.67
N LEU A 55 2.35 10.78 -23.35
CA LEU A 55 2.10 10.38 -21.95
C LEU A 55 3.38 9.91 -21.27
N ARG A 56 4.16 9.05 -21.93
CA ARG A 56 5.46 8.59 -21.39
C ARG A 56 6.41 9.74 -21.12
N THR A 57 6.49 10.71 -22.02
CA THR A 57 7.35 11.88 -21.84
C THR A 57 6.88 12.70 -20.64
N CYS A 58 5.59 12.98 -20.52
CA CYS A 58 5.04 13.72 -19.39
C CYS A 58 5.30 12.99 -18.04
N ILE A 59 5.02 11.69 -17.96
CA ILE A 59 5.25 10.88 -16.75
C ILE A 59 6.74 10.87 -16.40
N THR A 60 7.63 10.69 -17.39
CA THR A 60 9.08 10.69 -17.18
C THR A 60 9.58 12.05 -16.68
N GLN A 61 9.07 13.16 -17.21
CA GLN A 61 9.44 14.50 -16.75
C GLN A 61 8.97 14.75 -15.32
N LEU A 62 7.73 14.38 -14.98
CA LEU A 62 7.21 14.48 -13.61
C LEU A 62 8.07 13.68 -12.64
N LYS A 63 8.35 12.42 -12.96
CA LYS A 63 9.19 11.54 -12.15
C LYS A 63 10.59 12.12 -11.95
N ASN A 64 11.22 12.61 -13.00
CA ASN A 64 12.55 13.21 -12.91
C ASN A 64 12.54 14.49 -12.06
N GLU A 65 11.51 15.32 -12.13
CA GLU A 65 11.43 16.54 -11.34
C GLU A 65 11.17 16.22 -9.85
N ILE A 66 10.31 15.25 -9.54
CA ILE A 66 10.03 14.82 -8.17
C ILE A 66 11.30 14.27 -7.51
N PHE A 67 12.02 13.38 -8.20
CA PHE A 67 13.19 12.71 -7.65
C PHE A 67 14.53 13.39 -7.95
N ARG A 68 14.52 14.59 -8.54
CA ARG A 68 15.73 15.35 -8.89
C ARG A 68 16.67 15.58 -7.71
N ARG A 69 16.11 15.81 -6.53
CA ARG A 69 16.87 16.08 -5.30
C ARG A 69 17.08 14.84 -4.44
N GLY A 70 16.62 13.67 -4.90
CA GLY A 70 16.60 12.46 -4.08
C GLY A 70 15.57 12.53 -2.94
N TYR A 71 15.83 11.83 -1.88
CA TYR A 71 15.05 11.86 -0.65
C TYR A 71 15.99 12.14 0.53
N HIS A 72 15.43 12.64 1.62
CA HIS A 72 16.15 12.83 2.88
C HIS A 72 15.29 12.28 4.03
N TRP A 73 15.97 11.95 5.11
CA TRP A 73 15.35 11.43 6.31
C TRP A 73 15.21 12.54 7.33
N GLU A 74 14.04 12.62 7.92
CA GLU A 74 13.78 13.50 9.05
C GLU A 74 13.30 12.67 10.23
N GLU A 75 13.80 13.01 11.42
CA GLU A 75 13.30 12.40 12.64
C GLU A 75 11.82 12.75 12.83
N LYS A 76 10.99 11.73 13.02
CA LYS A 76 9.55 11.91 13.23
C LYS A 76 9.26 12.77 14.47
N PHE A 77 10.10 12.68 15.46
CA PHE A 77 10.01 13.45 16.70
C PHE A 77 11.39 13.68 17.31
N THR A 78 11.58 14.81 18.00
CA THR A 78 12.79 15.10 18.77
C THR A 78 12.72 14.46 20.16
N ARG A 79 11.51 14.42 20.74
CA ARG A 79 11.21 13.81 22.05
C ARG A 79 9.87 13.10 21.98
N LYS A 80 9.73 11.96 22.67
CA LYS A 80 8.49 11.24 22.84
C LYS A 80 8.26 10.95 24.31
N CYS A 81 7.08 11.32 24.80
CA CYS A 81 6.70 11.05 26.19
C CYS A 81 6.42 9.55 26.36
N ARG A 82 7.04 8.92 27.37
CA ARG A 82 6.77 7.51 27.70
C ARG A 82 5.44 7.32 28.42
N SER A 83 4.96 8.34 29.14
CA SER A 83 3.72 8.25 29.92
C SER A 83 2.47 8.34 29.08
N CYS A 84 2.39 9.31 28.14
CA CYS A 84 1.20 9.53 27.30
C CYS A 84 1.41 9.25 25.79
N GLY A 85 2.64 8.94 25.36
CA GLY A 85 2.95 8.65 23.97
C GLY A 85 3.04 9.86 23.05
N LYS A 86 2.85 11.11 23.56
CA LYS A 86 2.92 12.34 22.75
C LYS A 86 4.29 12.52 22.14
N GLU A 87 4.30 12.83 20.83
CA GLU A 87 5.49 13.13 20.04
C GLU A 87 5.68 14.64 19.95
N HIS A 88 6.89 15.12 20.28
CA HIS A 88 7.28 16.53 20.25
C HIS A 88 8.29 16.77 19.14
N GLN A 89 8.01 17.76 18.28
CA GLN A 89 8.91 18.15 17.18
C GLN A 89 10.05 19.06 17.65
N ARG A 90 9.84 19.74 18.78
CA ARG A 90 10.86 20.62 19.38
C ARG A 90 11.43 19.98 20.64
N PRO A 91 12.70 20.22 20.96
CA PRO A 91 13.27 19.77 22.21
C PRO A 91 12.52 20.44 23.37
N THR A 92 11.94 19.61 24.23
CA THR A 92 11.23 20.04 25.44
C THR A 92 11.74 19.20 26.60
N ASP A 93 11.76 19.74 27.81
CA ASP A 93 12.18 19.03 29.02
C ASP A 93 10.96 18.41 29.74
N GLU A 94 9.76 18.89 29.44
CA GLU A 94 8.51 18.39 29.98
C GLU A 94 7.49 18.13 28.87
N CYS A 95 6.63 17.15 29.06
CA CYS A 95 5.55 16.86 28.14
C CYS A 95 4.44 17.91 28.23
N VAL A 96 4.12 18.56 27.12
CA VAL A 96 3.09 19.62 27.05
C VAL A 96 1.70 19.10 27.43
N GLU A 97 1.42 17.81 27.26
CA GLU A 97 0.09 17.23 27.54
C GLU A 97 -0.06 16.70 28.97
N CYS A 98 0.94 16.02 29.50
CA CYS A 98 0.83 15.38 30.81
C CYS A 98 1.82 15.86 31.86
N GLY A 99 2.66 16.85 31.54
CA GLY A 99 3.68 17.39 32.47
C GLY A 99 4.80 16.42 32.85
N SER A 100 4.83 15.22 32.26
CA SER A 100 5.88 14.23 32.57
C SER A 100 7.22 14.63 32.03
N THR A 101 8.28 14.45 32.81
CA THR A 101 9.69 14.64 32.41
C THR A 101 10.31 13.38 31.80
N ASP A 102 9.59 12.25 31.80
CA ASP A 102 10.07 11.00 31.19
C ASP A 102 9.93 11.03 29.67
N LEU A 103 10.88 11.69 29.04
CA LEU A 103 10.95 11.90 27.59
C LEU A 103 12.07 11.07 26.98
N MET A 104 11.75 10.23 25.99
CA MET A 104 12.72 9.47 25.22
C MET A 104 13.14 10.21 23.95
N LYS A 105 14.41 10.07 23.57
CA LYS A 105 14.94 10.48 22.27
C LYS A 105 14.80 9.34 21.26
N PRO A 106 14.79 9.62 19.94
CA PRO A 106 14.98 8.60 18.91
C PRO A 106 16.25 7.78 19.16
N ASP A 107 16.18 6.48 18.89
CA ASP A 107 17.35 5.61 19.04
C ASP A 107 18.31 5.81 17.85
N PRO A 108 19.53 6.32 18.06
CA PRO A 108 20.48 6.55 16.97
C PRO A 108 20.94 5.26 16.29
N LYS A 109 20.80 4.10 16.95
CA LYS A 109 21.11 2.79 16.33
C LYS A 109 20.06 2.41 15.31
N GLN A 110 18.78 2.69 15.60
CA GLN A 110 17.70 2.48 14.65
C GLN A 110 17.86 3.37 13.43
N LEU A 111 18.18 4.64 13.61
CA LEU A 111 18.40 5.58 12.52
C LEU A 111 19.51 5.08 11.59
N LYS A 112 20.69 4.76 12.14
CA LYS A 112 21.80 4.21 11.34
C LYS A 112 21.46 2.90 10.63
N TYR A 113 20.64 2.05 11.24
CA TYR A 113 20.18 0.83 10.60
C TYR A 113 19.28 1.12 9.40
N ILE A 114 18.32 2.06 9.54
CA ILE A 114 17.41 2.47 8.48
C ILE A 114 18.19 3.12 7.33
N GLU A 115 19.09 4.07 7.64
CA GLU A 115 19.95 4.69 6.64
C GLU A 115 20.75 3.65 5.86
N LYS A 116 21.46 2.77 6.55
CA LYS A 116 22.24 1.70 5.91
C LYS A 116 21.39 0.76 5.06
N PHE A 117 20.16 0.46 5.50
CA PHE A 117 19.25 -0.42 4.75
C PHE A 117 18.74 0.28 3.48
N LEU A 118 18.40 1.55 3.54
CA LEU A 118 17.80 2.28 2.43
C LEU A 118 18.83 2.86 1.44
N ASP A 119 20.06 3.10 1.89
CA ASP A 119 21.19 3.46 1.02
C ASP A 119 21.76 2.26 0.26
N GLY A 120 21.47 1.06 0.74
CA GLY A 120 21.82 -0.19 0.09
C GLY A 120 20.72 -0.73 -0.84
N SER A 121 20.93 -1.95 -1.30
CA SER A 121 19.90 -2.70 -2.03
C SER A 121 18.77 -3.11 -1.08
N VAL A 122 17.53 -2.71 -1.39
CA VAL A 122 16.37 -2.91 -0.52
C VAL A 122 15.61 -4.22 -0.81
N ASN A 123 15.98 -4.95 -1.85
CA ASN A 123 15.35 -6.21 -2.22
C ASN A 123 16.31 -7.17 -2.95
N LYS A 124 15.85 -8.40 -3.20
CA LYS A 124 16.62 -9.43 -3.90
C LYS A 124 16.90 -9.09 -5.37
N ALA A 125 16.12 -8.21 -5.98
CA ALA A 125 16.37 -7.71 -7.33
C ALA A 125 17.50 -6.67 -7.38
N GLN A 126 18.14 -6.39 -6.23
CA GLN A 126 19.23 -5.42 -6.09
C GLN A 126 18.83 -3.98 -6.44
N GLN A 127 17.55 -3.63 -6.29
CA GLN A 127 17.07 -2.28 -6.50
C GLN A 127 17.44 -1.38 -5.33
N LEU A 128 17.74 -0.11 -5.61
CA LEU A 128 17.84 0.95 -4.61
C LEU A 128 16.43 1.42 -4.22
N PHE A 129 16.29 1.94 -3.03
CA PHE A 129 14.98 2.45 -2.57
C PHE A 129 14.42 3.54 -3.49
N ILE A 130 15.29 4.41 -4.04
CA ILE A 130 14.88 5.45 -5.00
C ILE A 130 14.30 4.86 -6.29
N GLU A 131 14.77 3.69 -6.72
CA GLU A 131 14.26 3.02 -7.92
C GLU A 131 12.84 2.47 -7.66
N VAL A 132 12.63 1.86 -6.50
CA VAL A 132 11.31 1.41 -6.06
C VAL A 132 10.32 2.58 -5.99
N LEU A 133 10.74 3.73 -5.44
CA LEU A 133 9.91 4.94 -5.39
C LEU A 133 9.58 5.49 -6.79
N LYS A 134 10.51 5.43 -7.73
CA LYS A 134 10.27 5.85 -9.12
C LYS A 134 9.27 4.94 -9.85
N GLU A 135 9.31 3.64 -9.58
CA GLU A 135 8.32 2.69 -10.12
C GLU A 135 6.92 2.95 -9.53
N MET A 136 6.84 3.25 -8.23
CA MET A 136 5.58 3.62 -7.58
C MET A 136 5.00 4.93 -8.12
N GLU A 137 5.83 5.91 -8.46
CA GLU A 137 5.38 7.16 -9.06
C GLU A 137 4.82 6.94 -10.48
N ASP A 138 5.42 6.03 -11.25
CA ASP A 138 4.85 5.60 -12.53
C ASP A 138 3.45 4.99 -12.33
N ASP A 139 3.28 4.12 -11.32
CA ASP A 139 1.98 3.53 -11.00
C ASP A 139 0.94 4.58 -10.60
N LEU A 140 1.32 5.51 -9.73
CA LEU A 140 0.44 6.60 -9.31
C LEU A 140 0.00 7.49 -10.48
N ASN A 141 0.87 7.70 -11.47
CA ASN A 141 0.53 8.51 -12.64
C ASN A 141 -0.31 7.75 -13.66
N ILE A 142 -0.19 6.42 -13.73
CA ILE A 142 -0.89 5.58 -14.69
C ILE A 142 -2.21 5.06 -14.11
N MET A 143 -2.20 4.62 -12.86
CA MET A 143 -3.30 3.86 -12.23
C MET A 143 -4.01 4.61 -11.12
N ASP A 144 -3.48 5.77 -10.68
CA ASP A 144 -3.89 6.48 -9.47
C ASP A 144 -3.68 5.70 -8.15
N ASP A 145 -3.12 4.51 -8.23
CA ASP A 145 -2.82 3.62 -7.10
C ASP A 145 -1.38 3.10 -7.18
N ALA A 146 -0.69 3.05 -6.03
CA ALA A 146 0.61 2.42 -5.91
C ALA A 146 0.75 1.73 -4.55
N TYR A 147 1.49 0.62 -4.53
CA TYR A 147 1.69 -0.20 -3.35
C TYR A 147 3.16 -0.39 -3.05
N LEU A 148 3.58 -0.02 -1.83
CA LEU A 148 4.90 -0.36 -1.29
C LEU A 148 4.75 -1.55 -0.36
N VAL A 149 5.33 -2.66 -0.73
CA VAL A 149 5.30 -3.90 0.06
C VAL A 149 6.56 -4.03 0.87
N MET A 150 6.40 -4.22 2.17
CA MET A 150 7.48 -4.43 3.13
C MET A 150 7.46 -5.88 3.60
N VAL A 151 8.40 -6.69 3.14
CA VAL A 151 8.61 -8.03 3.70
C VAL A 151 9.21 -7.91 5.08
N LYS A 152 8.50 -8.41 6.07
CA LYS A 152 8.90 -8.35 7.46
C LYS A 152 9.34 -9.71 7.98
N GLU A 153 10.39 -9.74 8.75
CA GLU A 153 10.76 -10.86 9.58
C GLU A 153 10.16 -10.64 10.97
N TYR A 154 9.36 -11.59 11.41
CA TYR A 154 8.64 -11.52 12.69
C TYR A 154 9.31 -12.41 13.72
N PHE A 155 9.50 -11.85 14.91
CA PHE A 155 10.00 -12.56 16.09
C PHE A 155 8.81 -12.82 17.01
N LEU A 156 8.50 -14.10 17.17
CA LEU A 156 7.36 -14.57 17.96
C LEU A 156 7.80 -14.92 19.37
N ASP A 157 6.90 -14.77 20.31
CA ASP A 157 7.07 -15.32 21.67
C ASP A 157 6.69 -16.82 21.73
N ASN A 158 6.78 -17.41 22.92
CA ASN A 158 6.44 -18.82 23.15
C ASN A 158 4.95 -19.13 22.88
N ASN A 159 4.09 -18.12 22.84
CA ASN A 159 2.67 -18.24 22.56
C ASN A 159 2.35 -17.98 21.07
N GLY A 160 3.36 -17.80 20.21
CA GLY A 160 3.18 -17.51 18.78
C GLY A 160 2.71 -16.10 18.48
N VAL A 161 2.83 -15.16 19.43
CA VAL A 161 2.44 -13.76 19.25
C VAL A 161 3.65 -12.94 18.80
N ILE A 162 3.42 -11.99 17.88
CA ILE A 162 4.47 -11.09 17.42
C ILE A 162 4.93 -10.18 18.56
N ARG A 163 6.22 -10.25 18.89
CA ARG A 163 6.88 -9.35 19.84
C ARG A 163 7.62 -8.22 19.15
N MET A 164 8.26 -8.54 18.05
CA MET A 164 9.08 -7.60 17.30
C MET A 164 9.05 -7.98 15.82
N HIS A 165 9.30 -7.01 14.96
CA HIS A 165 9.53 -7.26 13.53
C HIS A 165 10.63 -6.33 13.02
N ARG A 166 11.30 -6.75 11.96
CA ARG A 166 12.19 -5.91 11.18
C ARG A 166 11.86 -6.02 9.70
N ILE A 167 12.07 -4.94 8.96
CA ILE A 167 11.92 -4.94 7.51
C ILE A 167 13.14 -5.65 6.92
N LYS A 168 12.88 -6.63 6.06
CA LYS A 168 13.90 -7.41 5.38
C LYS A 168 14.07 -6.99 3.94
N GLU A 169 12.95 -6.72 3.27
CA GLU A 169 12.91 -6.30 1.87
C GLU A 169 11.81 -5.28 1.65
N ILE A 170 12.00 -4.41 0.68
CA ILE A 170 10.99 -3.46 0.20
C ILE A 170 10.91 -3.60 -1.32
N PHE A 171 9.70 -3.70 -1.85
CA PHE A 171 9.49 -3.75 -3.28
C PHE A 171 8.16 -3.09 -3.68
N ARG A 172 8.03 -2.77 -4.94
CA ARG A 172 6.79 -2.28 -5.53
C ARG A 172 5.78 -3.42 -5.63
N GLY A 173 4.56 -3.23 -5.12
CA GLY A 173 3.41 -4.08 -5.41
C GLY A 173 2.75 -3.66 -6.71
N ASP A 174 2.55 -4.59 -7.64
CA ASP A 174 1.90 -4.29 -8.92
C ASP A 174 0.41 -3.97 -8.70
N PRO A 175 -0.08 -2.74 -9.04
CA PRO A 175 -1.48 -2.37 -8.87
C PRO A 175 -2.47 -3.21 -9.67
N VAL A 176 -1.99 -3.95 -10.69
CA VAL A 176 -2.83 -4.89 -11.46
C VAL A 176 -3.20 -6.12 -10.64
N THR A 177 -2.30 -6.55 -9.76
CA THR A 177 -2.41 -7.81 -9.01
C THR A 177 -2.66 -7.62 -7.51
N MET A 178 -2.32 -6.43 -6.98
CA MET A 178 -2.56 -6.08 -5.59
C MET A 178 -3.97 -5.53 -5.41
N HIS A 179 -4.70 -6.08 -4.43
CA HIS A 179 -6.06 -5.66 -4.12
C HIS A 179 -6.23 -5.50 -2.61
N ILE A 180 -7.15 -4.62 -2.20
CA ILE A 180 -7.64 -4.61 -0.82
C ILE A 180 -8.46 -5.89 -0.64
N TYR A 181 -8.16 -6.65 0.40
CA TYR A 181 -8.89 -7.87 0.70
C TYR A 181 -10.36 -7.56 1.01
N ALA A 182 -11.24 -8.27 0.35
CA ALA A 182 -12.68 -8.29 0.63
C ALA A 182 -13.11 -9.74 0.86
N ASP A 183 -14.06 -9.96 1.75
CA ASP A 183 -14.64 -11.29 1.99
C ASP A 183 -15.51 -11.73 0.81
N GLU A 184 -16.10 -12.93 0.93
CA GLU A 184 -17.00 -13.48 -0.10
C GLU A 184 -18.23 -12.60 -0.35
N MET A 185 -18.63 -11.80 0.64
CA MET A 185 -19.73 -10.84 0.54
C MET A 185 -19.28 -9.51 -0.07
N GLY A 186 -17.97 -9.32 -0.33
CA GLY A 186 -17.37 -8.09 -0.84
C GLY A 186 -17.19 -7.01 0.22
N GLU A 187 -17.39 -7.32 1.48
CA GLU A 187 -17.11 -6.38 2.55
C GLU A 187 -15.60 -6.30 2.81
N ARG A 188 -15.09 -5.08 2.83
CA ARG A 188 -13.69 -4.80 3.14
C ARG A 188 -13.49 -4.78 4.64
N GLY A 189 -12.37 -5.31 5.10
CA GLY A 189 -12.03 -5.26 6.51
C GLY A 189 -11.31 -6.50 7.02
N ASN A 190 -11.33 -6.70 8.34
CA ASN A 190 -10.55 -7.72 9.04
C ASN A 190 -11.31 -9.06 9.14
N LYS A 191 -11.95 -9.51 8.08
CA LYS A 191 -12.73 -10.76 8.10
C LYS A 191 -11.92 -11.99 7.72
N GLY A 192 -10.80 -11.81 7.02
CA GLY A 192 -9.88 -12.89 6.71
C GLY A 192 -8.67 -12.89 7.66
N PHE A 193 -8.21 -14.06 8.06
CA PHE A 193 -7.05 -14.25 8.92
C PHE A 193 -6.04 -15.17 8.25
N THR A 194 -4.76 -14.81 8.31
CA THR A 194 -3.65 -15.56 7.73
C THR A 194 -2.58 -15.90 8.76
N CYS A 195 -1.84 -16.97 8.48
CA CYS A 195 -0.66 -17.32 9.24
C CYS A 195 0.55 -16.50 8.79
N ILE A 196 1.34 -15.97 9.73
CA ILE A 196 2.56 -15.21 9.39
C ILE A 196 3.56 -16.04 8.62
N LYS A 197 3.65 -17.33 8.86
CA LYS A 197 4.60 -18.23 8.19
C LYS A 197 4.08 -18.76 6.86
N HIS A 198 2.76 -18.91 6.70
CA HIS A 198 2.10 -19.49 5.54
C HIS A 198 1.09 -18.48 4.98
N ARG A 199 1.56 -17.67 4.05
CA ARG A 199 0.83 -16.51 3.50
C ARG A 199 -0.19 -16.87 2.41
N ASP A 200 -0.25 -18.12 2.04
CA ASP A 200 -1.22 -18.76 1.17
C ASP A 200 -2.44 -19.31 1.92
N PHE A 201 -2.33 -19.45 3.25
CA PHE A 201 -3.43 -19.88 4.12
C PHE A 201 -4.32 -18.71 4.50
N ILE A 202 -5.63 -18.86 4.33
CA ILE A 202 -6.64 -17.92 4.80
C ILE A 202 -7.82 -18.65 5.44
N THR A 203 -8.41 -18.02 6.45
CA THR A 203 -9.62 -18.48 7.12
C THR A 203 -10.42 -17.29 7.64
N GLU A 204 -11.73 -17.43 7.79
CA GLU A 204 -12.57 -16.43 8.44
C GLU A 204 -12.65 -16.62 9.94
N ASP A 205 -12.29 -17.80 10.46
CA ASP A 205 -12.26 -18.08 11.88
C ASP A 205 -10.92 -17.66 12.51
N PRO A 206 -10.91 -16.64 13.39
CA PRO A 206 -9.68 -16.20 14.08
C PRO A 206 -9.12 -17.25 15.05
N GLY A 207 -9.94 -18.21 15.48
CA GLY A 207 -9.55 -19.33 16.34
C GLY A 207 -9.05 -20.56 15.60
N ALA A 208 -9.12 -20.55 14.27
CA ALA A 208 -8.64 -21.66 13.44
C ALA A 208 -7.12 -21.86 13.59
N ARG A 209 -6.68 -23.03 13.22
CA ARG A 209 -5.24 -23.38 13.21
C ARG A 209 -4.74 -23.46 11.78
N CYS A 210 -3.57 -22.91 11.54
CA CYS A 210 -2.91 -23.09 10.26
C CYS A 210 -2.59 -24.57 10.06
N GLU A 211 -3.11 -25.16 9.00
CA GLU A 211 -2.95 -26.59 8.68
C GLU A 211 -1.48 -26.97 8.53
N THR A 212 -0.66 -26.09 7.96
CA THR A 212 0.74 -26.34 7.67
C THR A 212 1.65 -26.30 8.90
N CYS A 213 1.38 -25.41 9.88
CA CYS A 213 2.22 -25.29 11.08
C CYS A 213 1.57 -25.85 12.36
N GLY A 214 0.41 -26.50 12.25
CA GLY A 214 -0.23 -27.19 13.38
C GLY A 214 -0.70 -26.31 14.51
N GLY A 215 -0.82 -24.99 14.29
CA GLY A 215 -1.46 -24.08 15.25
C GLY A 215 -0.57 -23.49 16.33
N GLY A 216 0.75 -23.61 16.22
CA GLY A 216 1.69 -22.96 17.15
C GLY A 216 1.89 -21.46 16.91
N VAL A 217 1.15 -20.86 15.99
CA VAL A 217 1.27 -19.44 15.62
C VAL A 217 -0.12 -18.81 15.56
N SER A 218 -0.27 -17.65 16.16
CA SER A 218 -1.51 -16.87 16.08
C SER A 218 -1.79 -16.43 14.66
N LEU A 219 -3.07 -16.36 14.28
CA LEU A 219 -3.51 -15.82 13.01
C LEU A 219 -3.68 -14.29 13.13
N TYR A 220 -3.44 -13.61 12.03
CA TYR A 220 -3.51 -12.14 11.95
C TYR A 220 -4.43 -11.68 10.82
N PRO A 221 -5.15 -10.57 11.00
CA PRO A 221 -6.11 -10.08 10.01
C PRO A 221 -5.42 -9.67 8.71
N VAL A 222 -6.00 -10.13 7.61
CA VAL A 222 -5.58 -9.80 6.24
C VAL A 222 -6.16 -8.45 5.84
N HIS A 223 -5.38 -7.67 5.10
CA HIS A 223 -5.82 -6.36 4.56
C HIS A 223 -5.63 -6.25 3.07
N TYR A 224 -4.63 -6.93 2.53
CA TYR A 224 -4.33 -6.92 1.10
C TYR A 224 -4.08 -8.34 0.60
N VAL A 225 -4.37 -8.56 -0.67
CA VAL A 225 -4.09 -9.80 -1.38
C VAL A 225 -3.39 -9.49 -2.69
N ASN A 226 -2.36 -10.25 -2.99
CA ASN A 226 -1.70 -10.25 -4.29
C ASN A 226 -2.10 -11.51 -5.05
N ARG A 227 -2.67 -11.35 -6.24
CA ARG A 227 -3.18 -12.44 -7.09
C ARG A 227 -2.35 -12.53 -8.36
N VAL A 228 -1.51 -13.55 -8.45
CA VAL A 228 -0.65 -13.78 -9.62
C VAL A 228 -0.83 -15.20 -10.10
N ASN A 229 -1.26 -15.37 -11.35
CA ASN A 229 -1.40 -16.69 -11.99
C ASN A 229 -2.21 -17.72 -11.18
N GLY A 230 -3.27 -17.26 -10.50
CA GLY A 230 -4.11 -18.12 -9.67
C GLY A 230 -3.55 -18.41 -8.27
N LEU A 231 -2.37 -17.92 -7.95
CA LEU A 231 -1.81 -17.96 -6.60
C LEU A 231 -2.18 -16.69 -5.86
N GLU A 232 -2.57 -16.83 -4.61
CA GLU A 232 -2.90 -15.72 -3.72
C GLU A 232 -1.89 -15.62 -2.58
N GLN A 233 -1.42 -14.41 -2.32
CA GLN A 233 -0.55 -14.11 -1.19
C GLN A 233 -1.18 -13.01 -0.36
N TYR A 234 -1.37 -13.27 0.92
CA TYR A 234 -2.07 -12.38 1.83
C TYR A 234 -1.12 -11.55 2.66
N TYR A 235 -1.43 -10.26 2.82
CA TYR A 235 -0.62 -9.28 3.54
C TYR A 235 -1.42 -8.64 4.68
N LEU A 236 -0.72 -8.36 5.76
CA LEU A 236 -1.25 -7.60 6.89
C LEU A 236 -1.26 -6.11 6.55
N ARG A 237 -2.09 -5.34 7.24
CA ARG A 237 -2.19 -3.89 7.06
C ARG A 237 -0.84 -3.15 7.18
N ASN A 238 0.02 -3.60 8.08
CA ASN A 238 1.31 -2.96 8.34
C ASN A 238 2.44 -3.44 7.40
N GLU A 239 2.15 -4.33 6.45
CA GLU A 239 3.11 -4.83 5.47
C GLU A 239 3.02 -4.10 4.13
N VAL A 240 1.92 -3.38 3.90
CA VAL A 240 1.70 -2.65 2.66
C VAL A 240 1.36 -1.20 2.97
N LEU A 241 2.06 -0.28 2.32
CA LEU A 241 1.67 1.12 2.25
C LEU A 241 0.97 1.34 0.91
N HIS A 242 -0.29 1.71 0.97
CA HIS A 242 -1.12 2.01 -0.19
C HIS A 242 -1.19 3.53 -0.39
N PHE A 243 -0.78 3.98 -1.55
CA PHE A 243 -0.85 5.36 -1.99
C PHE A 243 -1.92 5.45 -3.07
N SER A 244 -2.84 6.41 -2.92
CA SER A 244 -3.88 6.65 -3.91
C SER A 244 -4.06 8.15 -4.09
N LYS A 245 -4.05 8.61 -5.34
CA LYS A 245 -4.37 10.00 -5.68
C LYS A 245 -5.84 10.30 -5.44
N TYR A 246 -6.68 9.29 -5.56
CA TYR A 246 -8.11 9.40 -5.35
C TYR A 246 -8.57 8.36 -4.33
N SER A 247 -8.95 8.81 -3.14
CA SER A 247 -9.49 7.94 -2.09
C SER A 247 -11.03 8.06 -2.06
N PRO A 248 -11.76 7.17 -2.76
CA PRO A 248 -13.22 7.21 -2.76
C PRO A 248 -13.84 6.90 -1.38
N GLY A 249 -13.07 6.30 -0.47
CA GLY A 249 -13.53 5.94 0.88
C GLY A 249 -13.52 7.04 1.92
N ARG A 250 -13.05 8.26 1.60
CA ARG A 250 -13.15 9.42 2.48
C ARG A 250 -14.43 10.25 2.29
N LEU A 251 -15.35 9.77 1.48
CA LEU A 251 -16.68 10.39 1.28
C LEU A 251 -17.77 9.80 2.19
N TYR A 252 -17.35 9.04 3.24
CA TYR A 252 -18.25 8.50 4.27
C TYR A 252 -17.75 8.82 5.67
#